data_665b314bf744739fbfee3ff7ddefd855
#
_entry.id   665b314bf744739fbfee3ff7ddefd855
#
_cell.length_a   1.000
_cell.length_b   1.000
_cell.length_c   1.000
_cell.angle_alpha   90.00
_cell.angle_beta   90.00
_cell.angle_gamma   90.00
#
_symmetry.space_group_name_H-M   'P 1'
#
loop_
_entity.id
_entity.type
_entity.pdbx_description
1 polymer ?
#
loop_
_entity_poly.entity_id
_entity_poly.type
_entity_poly.pdbx_seq_one_letter_code
_entity_poly.pdbx_strand_id
1 'polypeptide(L)' 'MQTSMSADLVSLLTPREREVLKLIAQGMRNKQIGEKLDISEQTVETHRKHIKRKLQAKHTIDLVKMAEYLG' A
#
# COMPACT_ATOMS: atom_id res chain seq x y z
N MET A 1 13.36 5.47 23.96
CA MET A 1 13.29 5.55 22.51
C MET A 1 12.00 4.92 22.02
N GLN A 2 11.30 5.57 21.13
CA GLN A 2 10.05 5.06 20.63
C GLN A 2 10.18 4.56 19.21
N THR A 3 9.64 3.37 18.98
CA THR A 3 9.52 2.83 17.63
C THR A 3 8.19 3.32 17.06
N SER A 4 8.22 3.85 15.84
CA SER A 4 7.01 4.30 15.18
C SER A 4 6.10 3.10 14.90
N MET A 5 4.85 3.14 15.36
CA MET A 5 3.88 2.11 15.04
C MET A 5 3.66 2.02 13.53
N SER A 6 3.67 3.16 12.84
CA SER A 6 3.50 3.21 11.39
C SER A 6 4.62 2.47 10.68
N ALA A 7 5.87 2.69 11.09
CA ALA A 7 7.01 1.98 10.49
C ALA A 7 6.92 0.49 10.77
N ASP A 8 6.48 0.09 11.96
CA ASP A 8 6.31 -1.31 12.33
C ASP A 8 5.23 -1.97 11.48
N LEU A 9 4.10 -1.27 11.25
CA LEU A 9 3.02 -1.81 10.43
C LEU A 9 3.46 -1.98 8.98
N VAL A 10 4.19 -1.02 8.44
CA VAL A 10 4.69 -1.09 7.06
C VAL A 10 5.62 -2.28 6.88
N SER A 11 6.38 -2.64 7.92
CA SER A 11 7.28 -3.79 7.84
C SER A 11 6.54 -5.12 7.66
N LEU A 12 5.23 -5.16 7.89
CA LEU A 12 4.41 -6.35 7.69
C LEU A 12 4.02 -6.58 6.22
N LEU A 13 4.25 -5.60 5.36
CA LEU A 13 3.87 -5.70 3.96
C LEU A 13 4.81 -6.62 3.20
N THR A 14 4.24 -7.40 2.29
CA THR A 14 5.04 -8.19 1.35
C THR A 14 5.71 -7.26 0.34
N PRO A 15 6.75 -7.71 -0.39
CA PRO A 15 7.36 -6.89 -1.44
C PRO A 15 6.35 -6.39 -2.47
N ARG A 16 5.40 -7.23 -2.89
CA ARG A 16 4.37 -6.81 -3.85
C ARG A 16 3.44 -5.76 -3.25
N GLU A 17 3.06 -5.91 -1.99
CA GLU A 17 2.22 -4.92 -1.31
C GLU A 17 2.94 -3.58 -1.19
N ARG A 18 4.25 -3.60 -0.94
CA ARG A 18 5.05 -2.37 -0.92
C ARG A 18 5.05 -1.69 -2.27
N GLU A 19 5.18 -2.48 -3.35
CA GLU A 19 5.12 -1.91 -4.70
C GLU A 19 3.77 -1.25 -4.96
N VAL A 20 2.68 -1.93 -4.61
CA VAL A 20 1.34 -1.40 -4.79
C VAL A 20 1.18 -0.12 -3.97
N LEU A 21 1.62 -0.11 -2.73
CA LEU A 21 1.50 1.08 -1.88
C LEU A 21 2.26 2.28 -2.46
N LYS A 22 3.46 2.05 -3.01
CA LYS A 22 4.22 3.12 -3.67
C LYS A 22 3.43 3.73 -4.83
N LEU A 23 2.79 2.88 -5.62
CA LEU A 23 2.03 3.36 -6.78
C LEU A 23 0.77 4.10 -6.36
N ILE A 24 0.13 3.64 -5.29
CA ILE A 24 -1.00 4.37 -4.71
C ILE A 24 -0.55 5.77 -4.27
N ALA A 25 0.60 5.87 -3.63
CA ALA A 25 1.13 7.15 -3.16
C ALA A 25 1.49 8.08 -4.31
N GLN A 26 1.79 7.53 -5.49
CA GLN A 26 2.04 8.32 -6.70
C GLN A 26 0.76 8.78 -7.37
N GLY A 27 -0.40 8.44 -6.82
CA GLY A 27 -1.69 8.85 -7.36
C GLY A 27 -2.26 7.93 -8.42
N MET A 28 -1.70 6.74 -8.60
CA MET A 28 -2.21 5.80 -9.59
C MET A 28 -3.49 5.13 -9.13
N ARG A 29 -4.41 4.97 -10.07
CA ARG A 29 -5.64 4.24 -9.84
C ARG A 29 -5.44 2.75 -10.09
N ASN A 30 -6.39 1.94 -9.64
CA ASN A 30 -6.28 0.48 -9.75
C ASN A 30 -5.99 0.01 -11.17
N LYS A 31 -6.65 0.62 -12.17
CA LYS A 31 -6.42 0.25 -13.56
C LYS A 31 -4.97 0.48 -13.97
N GLN A 32 -4.42 1.65 -13.59
CA GLN A 32 -3.05 2.01 -13.94
C GLN A 32 -2.04 1.10 -13.23
N ILE A 33 -2.30 0.80 -11.96
CA ILE A 33 -1.45 -0.11 -11.20
C ILE A 33 -1.46 -1.51 -11.82
N GLY A 34 -2.65 -1.99 -12.19
CA GLY A 34 -2.78 -3.29 -12.83
C GLY A 34 -2.00 -3.35 -14.14
N GLU A 35 -2.06 -2.31 -14.94
CA GLU A 35 -1.33 -2.26 -16.19
C GLU A 35 0.18 -2.25 -15.94
N LYS A 36 0.62 -1.46 -14.97
CA LYS A 36 2.05 -1.36 -14.67
C LYS A 36 2.63 -2.66 -14.12
N LEU A 37 1.89 -3.37 -13.29
CA LEU A 37 2.35 -4.59 -12.66
C LEU A 37 1.92 -5.85 -13.41
N ASP A 38 1.17 -5.70 -14.50
CA ASP A 38 0.66 -6.79 -15.30
C ASP A 38 -0.23 -7.74 -14.48
N ILE A 39 -1.14 -7.16 -13.72
CA ILE A 39 -2.14 -7.88 -12.94
C ILE A 39 -3.50 -7.23 -13.16
N SER A 40 -4.57 -7.95 -12.81
CA SER A 40 -5.93 -7.43 -12.99
C SER A 40 -6.22 -6.34 -11.96
N GLU A 41 -7.21 -5.48 -12.29
CA GLU A 41 -7.69 -4.48 -11.33
C GLU A 41 -8.21 -5.14 -10.08
N GLN A 42 -8.85 -6.29 -10.21
CA GLN A 42 -9.38 -7.01 -9.07
C GLN A 42 -8.26 -7.49 -8.16
N THR A 43 -7.14 -7.93 -8.73
CA THR A 43 -5.97 -8.32 -7.94
C THR A 43 -5.40 -7.12 -7.21
N VAL A 44 -5.36 -5.94 -7.87
CA VAL A 44 -4.93 -4.71 -7.23
C VAL A 44 -5.84 -4.39 -6.04
N GLU A 45 -7.16 -4.52 -6.23
CA GLU A 45 -8.12 -4.27 -5.16
C GLU A 45 -7.89 -5.20 -3.98
N THR A 46 -7.59 -6.46 -4.25
CA THR A 46 -7.28 -7.43 -3.20
C THR A 46 -6.03 -7.02 -2.42
N HIS A 47 -4.99 -6.57 -3.14
CA HIS A 47 -3.79 -6.05 -2.48
C HIS A 47 -4.12 -4.84 -1.61
N ARG A 48 -4.96 -3.92 -2.10
CA ARG A 48 -5.35 -2.74 -1.32
C ARG A 48 -6.05 -3.14 -0.03
N LYS A 49 -6.95 -4.12 -0.09
CA LYS A 49 -7.64 -4.60 1.12
C LYS A 49 -6.67 -5.16 2.14
N HIS A 50 -5.71 -5.96 1.68
CA HIS A 50 -4.70 -6.54 2.57
C HIS A 50 -3.81 -5.46 3.17
N ILE A 51 -3.40 -4.48 2.36
CA ILE A 51 -2.58 -3.37 2.81
C ILE A 51 -3.33 -2.56 3.88
N LYS A 52 -4.58 -2.20 3.60
CA LYS A 52 -5.40 -1.45 4.56
C LYS A 52 -5.52 -2.19 5.89
N ARG A 53 -5.74 -3.49 5.83
CA ARG A 53 -5.85 -4.30 7.04
C ARG A 53 -4.53 -4.31 7.82
N LYS A 54 -3.42 -4.54 7.13
CA LYS A 54 -2.10 -4.60 7.78
C LYS A 54 -1.69 -3.26 8.36
N LEU A 55 -2.00 -2.17 7.66
CA LEU A 55 -1.65 -0.83 8.10
C LEU A 55 -2.71 -0.20 9.01
N GLN A 56 -3.80 -0.92 9.26
CA GLN A 56 -4.92 -0.41 10.08
C GLN A 56 -5.46 0.90 9.52
N ALA A 57 -5.50 0.99 8.18
CA ALA A 57 -5.96 2.17 7.47
C ALA A 57 -7.37 1.94 6.93
N LYS A 58 -8.22 2.97 6.98
CA LYS A 58 -9.59 2.88 6.50
C LYS A 58 -9.77 3.54 5.13
N HIS A 59 -8.94 4.53 4.83
CA HIS A 59 -9.10 5.34 3.63
C HIS A 59 -7.80 5.40 2.84
N THR A 60 -7.93 5.67 1.53
CA THR A 60 -6.77 5.79 0.64
C THR A 60 -5.79 6.85 1.13
N ILE A 61 -6.31 7.97 1.66
CA ILE A 61 -5.41 9.02 2.16
C ILE A 61 -4.51 8.51 3.29
N ASP A 62 -5.01 7.58 4.10
CA ASP A 62 -4.19 6.98 5.15
C ASP A 62 -3.05 6.17 4.55
N LEU A 63 -3.32 5.47 3.44
CA LEU A 63 -2.29 4.70 2.73
C LEU A 63 -1.21 5.61 2.17
N VAL A 64 -1.61 6.75 1.59
CA VAL A 64 -0.66 7.72 1.05
C VAL A 64 0.28 8.21 2.14
N LYS A 65 -0.27 8.51 3.32
CA LYS A 65 0.54 8.96 4.45
C LYS A 65 1.49 7.87 4.94
N MET A 66 1.02 6.63 4.98
CA MET A 66 1.85 5.50 5.44
C MET A 66 2.99 5.18 4.48
N ALA A 67 2.84 5.52 3.21
CA ALA A 67 3.86 5.23 2.19
C ALA A 67 5.20 5.90 2.50
N GLU A 68 5.22 6.99 3.25
CA GLU A 68 6.47 7.65 3.60
C GLU A 68 7.39 6.77 4.46
N TYR A 69 6.82 5.73 5.08
CA TYR A 69 7.60 4.79 5.90
C TYR A 69 8.19 3.63 5.10
N LEU A 70 8.00 3.63 3.78
CA LEU A 70 8.56 2.57 2.93
C LEU A 70 10.06 2.69 2.76
N GLY A 71 10.60 3.77 3.14
CA GLY A 71 12.02 4.02 3.03
C GLY A 71 12.39 4.74 1.78
#